data_692aebd257a5673c4dc8eaf35c0f5564
#
_entry.id   692aebd257a5673c4dc8eaf35c0f5564
#
_cell.length_a   1.000
_cell.length_b   1.000
_cell.length_c   1.000
_cell.angle_alpha   90.00
_cell.angle_beta   90.00
_cell.angle_gamma   90.00
#
_symmetry.space_group_name_H-M   'P 1'
#
loop_
_entity.id
_entity.type
_entity.pdbx_description
1 polymer ?
#
loop_
_entity_poly.entity_id
_entity_poly.type
_entity_poly.pdbx_seq_one_letter_code
_entity_poly.pdbx_strand_id
1 'polypeptide(L)'
;MLQNQRACQLVRSKTGCEPLALAVAWGARTAGRCAAGVLGAVKHQRFSDQQLETFAARAPGICPKPVCDAGEPCPLPPQDDAVDVSVIVPVHNGERFLRACLDSILHQNTTRRLQVLAVEDGSTDGSGAILAEYARQEGVTVLHPEQGGSAARARNTGLARAVGRWVLFVDCDDCLLPDAVETLLAAQARTGADIVQGGWQYCDEADIRGAVQQYAEACYTGPRRLDVVELPGTPWGKLYRRTLFERVRFPSGYTCFEDAMIHFWVFPRAKCIASTKPVVYLWRKNTMGLTATSQNTAKALQAYWVAEEMLDGAVRLGLPQDALFACNLILQLANYCYVCVAGLPEADRQTAFACCCLLYRRWAAKLPDPRTLPYAVRLAQRALEQADYGLWQLQGRLFQLIN
;
A
#
# COMPACT_ATOMS: atom_id res chain seq x y z
N MET A 1 -10.87 7.07 20.28
CA MET A 1 -11.91 8.06 20.58
C MET A 1 -11.58 9.46 20.06
N LEU A 2 -10.39 10.01 20.30
CA LEU A 2 -9.99 11.35 19.80
C LEU A 2 -9.87 11.47 18.29
N GLN A 3 -9.39 10.45 17.58
CA GLN A 3 -9.34 10.43 16.10
C GLN A 3 -10.73 10.45 15.46
N ASN A 4 -11.67 9.70 16.03
CA ASN A 4 -13.05 9.68 15.53
C ASN A 4 -13.74 11.05 15.71
N GLN A 5 -13.44 11.80 16.78
CA GLN A 5 -13.97 13.14 16.99
C GLN A 5 -13.42 14.18 16.01
N ARG A 6 -12.10 14.09 15.67
CA ARG A 6 -11.49 14.94 14.64
C ARG A 6 -12.01 14.65 13.25
N ALA A 7 -12.16 13.37 12.89
CA ALA A 7 -12.76 12.96 11.63
C ALA A 7 -14.23 13.45 11.52
N CYS A 8 -14.99 13.34 12.61
CA CYS A 8 -16.35 13.84 12.70
C CYS A 8 -16.42 15.36 12.47
N GLN A 9 -15.57 16.14 13.14
CA GLN A 9 -15.50 17.59 12.97
C GLN A 9 -15.09 17.99 11.55
N LEU A 10 -14.12 17.27 10.95
CA LEU A 10 -13.64 17.54 9.60
C LEU A 10 -14.72 17.26 8.55
N VAL A 11 -15.45 16.15 8.68
CA VAL A 11 -16.57 15.82 7.78
C VAL A 11 -17.69 16.83 7.94
N ARG A 12 -18.04 17.22 9.17
CA ARG A 12 -19.06 18.22 9.45
C ARG A 12 -18.69 19.59 8.85
N SER A 13 -17.43 20.03 8.99
CA SER A 13 -16.97 21.33 8.47
C SER A 13 -16.91 21.38 6.94
N LYS A 14 -16.65 20.25 6.27
CA LYS A 14 -16.51 20.21 4.81
C LYS A 14 -17.77 19.83 4.04
N THR A 15 -18.69 19.09 4.66
CA THR A 15 -19.90 18.58 4.00
C THR A 15 -21.18 19.19 4.52
N GLY A 16 -21.16 19.83 5.70
CA GLY A 16 -22.37 20.29 6.39
C GLY A 16 -23.32 19.17 6.84
N CYS A 17 -22.93 17.90 6.65
CA CYS A 17 -23.79 16.75 6.86
C CYS A 17 -23.48 16.06 8.20
N GLU A 18 -24.29 16.33 9.22
CA GLU A 18 -24.13 15.77 10.57
C GLU A 18 -24.32 14.23 10.63
N PRO A 19 -25.30 13.63 9.91
CA PRO A 19 -25.42 12.16 9.87
C PRO A 19 -24.19 11.45 9.28
N LEU A 20 -23.54 12.07 8.31
CA LEU A 20 -22.34 11.54 7.68
C LEU A 20 -21.14 11.57 8.65
N ALA A 21 -21.00 12.71 9.38
CA ALA A 21 -19.97 12.88 10.39
C ALA A 21 -20.10 11.86 11.53
N LEU A 22 -21.33 11.58 11.96
CA LEU A 22 -21.65 10.58 12.99
C LEU A 22 -21.39 9.15 12.49
N ALA A 23 -21.72 8.82 11.26
CA ALA A 23 -21.45 7.50 10.66
C ALA A 23 -19.93 7.18 10.61
N VAL A 24 -19.13 8.19 10.30
CA VAL A 24 -17.67 8.09 10.29
C VAL A 24 -17.09 7.96 11.71
N ALA A 25 -17.63 8.70 12.68
CA ALA A 25 -17.11 8.73 14.05
C ALA A 25 -17.44 7.48 14.89
N TRP A 26 -18.54 6.78 14.60
CA TRP A 26 -19.05 5.70 15.44
C TRP A 26 -18.67 4.30 14.97
N GLY A 27 -17.84 4.17 13.94
CA GLY A 27 -17.45 2.86 13.45
C GLY A 27 -18.66 1.97 13.14
N ALA A 28 -18.58 1.17 12.16
CA ALA A 28 -19.62 0.45 11.43
C ALA A 28 -20.83 -0.18 12.19
N ARG A 29 -20.86 -0.24 13.51
CA ARG A 29 -21.95 -0.93 14.25
C ARG A 29 -23.24 -0.12 14.42
N THR A 30 -23.18 1.21 14.42
CA THR A 30 -24.35 2.10 14.54
C THR A 30 -24.70 2.82 13.24
N ALA A 31 -23.88 2.68 12.21
CA ALA A 31 -24.00 3.38 10.94
C ALA A 31 -25.25 3.04 10.11
N GLY A 32 -25.98 1.98 10.42
CA GLY A 32 -27.11 1.51 9.59
C GLY A 32 -28.23 2.55 9.40
N ARG A 33 -28.55 3.34 10.43
CA ARG A 33 -29.61 4.38 10.34
C ARG A 33 -29.09 5.69 9.76
N CYS A 34 -27.84 6.07 10.05
CA CYS A 34 -27.23 7.27 9.50
C CYS A 34 -26.85 7.09 8.02
N ALA A 35 -26.40 5.87 7.64
CA ALA A 35 -26.11 5.53 6.26
C ALA A 35 -27.34 5.63 5.36
N ALA A 36 -28.55 5.30 5.86
CA ALA A 36 -29.78 5.43 5.08
C ALA A 36 -30.08 6.88 4.70
N GLY A 37 -29.85 7.85 5.59
CA GLY A 37 -30.02 9.27 5.31
C GLY A 37 -29.01 9.82 4.30
N VAL A 38 -27.76 9.35 4.39
CA VAL A 38 -26.69 9.74 3.45
C VAL A 38 -26.90 9.11 2.07
N LEU A 39 -27.31 7.85 2.02
CA LEU A 39 -27.63 7.15 0.77
C LEU A 39 -28.82 7.80 0.05
N GLY A 40 -29.81 8.34 0.77
CA GLY A 40 -30.91 9.08 0.20
C GLY A 40 -30.53 10.43 -0.42
N ALA A 41 -29.38 11.00 -0.06
CA ALA A 41 -28.83 12.24 -0.64
C ALA A 41 -27.89 11.99 -1.83
N VAL A 42 -27.59 10.73 -2.16
CA VAL A 42 -26.71 10.38 -3.29
C VAL A 42 -27.42 10.64 -4.61
N LYS A 43 -26.81 11.41 -5.48
CA LYS A 43 -27.23 11.49 -6.87
C LYS A 43 -26.80 10.21 -7.58
N HIS A 44 -27.66 9.18 -7.53
CA HIS A 44 -27.40 7.91 -8.18
C HIS A 44 -27.23 8.09 -9.68
N GLN A 45 -26.16 7.52 -10.22
CA GLN A 45 -25.89 7.46 -11.66
C GLN A 45 -25.44 6.05 -11.99
N ARG A 46 -26.37 5.22 -12.44
CA ARG A 46 -26.10 3.81 -12.78
C ARG A 46 -25.79 3.67 -14.26
N PHE A 47 -24.76 2.89 -14.55
CA PHE A 47 -24.37 2.57 -15.92
C PHE A 47 -24.96 1.22 -16.35
N SER A 48 -25.47 1.17 -17.58
CA SER A 48 -25.86 -0.09 -18.21
C SER A 48 -24.60 -0.91 -18.59
N ASP A 49 -24.78 -2.19 -18.86
CA ASP A 49 -23.68 -3.07 -19.25
C ASP A 49 -22.98 -2.57 -20.54
N GLN A 50 -23.76 -2.09 -21.51
CA GLN A 50 -23.22 -1.49 -22.74
C GLN A 50 -22.40 -0.22 -22.45
N GLN A 51 -22.81 0.61 -21.50
CA GLN A 51 -22.05 1.78 -21.09
C GLN A 51 -20.74 1.38 -20.40
N LEU A 52 -20.77 0.37 -19.53
CA LEU A 52 -19.57 -0.14 -18.88
C LEU A 52 -18.54 -0.63 -19.90
N GLU A 53 -18.98 -1.44 -20.87
CA GLU A 53 -18.10 -1.94 -21.95
C GLU A 53 -17.56 -0.78 -22.80
N THR A 54 -18.40 0.18 -23.17
CA THR A 54 -18.01 1.35 -23.97
C THR A 54 -16.96 2.20 -23.25
N PHE A 55 -17.18 2.47 -21.96
CA PHE A 55 -16.21 3.26 -21.18
C PHE A 55 -14.91 2.49 -20.94
N ALA A 56 -14.99 1.22 -20.55
CA ALA A 56 -13.81 0.41 -20.28
C ALA A 56 -12.91 0.23 -21.51
N ALA A 57 -13.50 0.14 -22.73
CA ALA A 57 -12.75 0.04 -23.96
C ALA A 57 -11.79 1.23 -24.21
N ARG A 58 -11.97 2.35 -23.52
CA ARG A 58 -11.09 3.53 -23.63
C ARG A 58 -9.82 3.40 -22.78
N ALA A 59 -9.79 2.51 -21.79
CA ALA A 59 -8.70 2.43 -20.80
C ALA A 59 -7.30 2.26 -21.44
N PRO A 60 -7.09 1.37 -22.45
CA PRO A 60 -5.78 1.25 -23.09
C PRO A 60 -5.30 2.51 -23.81
N GLY A 61 -6.22 3.35 -24.29
CA GLY A 61 -5.91 4.63 -24.93
C GLY A 61 -5.52 5.73 -23.91
N ILE A 62 -5.99 5.64 -22.66
CA ILE A 62 -5.64 6.56 -21.59
C ILE A 62 -4.30 6.15 -20.97
N CYS A 63 -4.18 4.88 -20.57
CA CYS A 63 -2.98 4.29 -20.01
C CYS A 63 -2.92 2.82 -20.43
N PRO A 64 -2.00 2.44 -21.34
CA PRO A 64 -1.82 1.05 -21.72
C PRO A 64 -1.53 0.19 -20.49
N LYS A 65 -2.06 -1.06 -20.50
CA LYS A 65 -1.74 -2.03 -19.45
C LYS A 65 -0.23 -2.27 -19.46
N PRO A 66 0.47 -2.06 -18.34
CA PRO A 66 1.89 -2.39 -18.25
C PRO A 66 2.11 -3.88 -18.51
N VAL A 67 3.20 -4.21 -19.19
CA VAL A 67 3.65 -5.60 -19.28
C VAL A 67 4.29 -5.93 -17.94
N CYS A 68 3.60 -6.75 -17.15
CA CYS A 68 4.14 -7.20 -15.88
C CYS A 68 5.20 -8.27 -16.16
N ASP A 69 6.44 -7.92 -15.91
CA ASP A 69 7.51 -8.89 -15.74
C ASP A 69 7.50 -9.34 -14.27
N ALA A 70 6.42 -9.99 -13.87
CA ALA A 70 6.33 -10.65 -12.57
C ALA A 70 7.15 -11.94 -12.56
N GLY A 71 8.23 -11.96 -13.33
CA GLY A 71 9.12 -13.05 -13.64
C GLY A 71 9.03 -14.29 -12.75
N GLU A 72 9.44 -15.43 -13.22
CA GLU A 72 9.61 -16.62 -12.39
C GLU A 72 10.29 -16.19 -11.07
N PRO A 73 9.77 -16.51 -9.89
CA PRO A 73 10.37 -16.09 -8.63
C PRO A 73 11.80 -16.61 -8.57
N CYS A 74 12.75 -15.72 -8.74
CA CYS A 74 14.15 -16.05 -8.50
C CYS A 74 14.27 -16.53 -7.05
N PRO A 75 14.84 -17.71 -6.78
CA PRO A 75 15.03 -18.21 -5.43
C PRO A 75 15.74 -17.15 -4.59
N LEU A 76 15.31 -16.99 -3.35
CA LEU A 76 16.07 -16.18 -2.40
C LEU A 76 17.45 -16.85 -2.16
N PRO A 77 18.51 -16.07 -1.94
CA PRO A 77 19.81 -16.63 -1.56
C PRO A 77 19.68 -17.42 -0.25
N PRO A 78 20.62 -18.32 0.06
CA PRO A 78 20.68 -18.95 1.38
C PRO A 78 20.67 -17.90 2.49
N GLN A 79 20.04 -18.20 3.61
CA GLN A 79 20.08 -17.33 4.77
C GLN A 79 21.51 -17.32 5.35
N ASP A 80 21.97 -16.15 5.72
CA ASP A 80 23.18 -15.99 6.53
C ASP A 80 22.76 -15.73 7.99
N ASP A 81 23.03 -16.68 8.87
CA ASP A 81 22.66 -16.57 10.28
C ASP A 81 23.47 -15.47 11.01
N ALA A 82 24.53 -14.96 10.39
CA ALA A 82 25.24 -13.78 10.88
C ALA A 82 24.49 -12.45 10.61
N VAL A 83 23.47 -12.44 9.76
CA VAL A 83 22.69 -11.24 9.40
C VAL A 83 21.27 -11.35 9.96
N ASP A 84 20.91 -10.44 10.86
CA ASP A 84 19.56 -10.40 11.43
C ASP A 84 18.54 -9.81 10.45
N VAL A 85 18.86 -8.65 9.85
CA VAL A 85 17.95 -7.88 9.01
C VAL A 85 18.63 -7.40 7.74
N SER A 86 18.02 -7.66 6.59
CA SER A 86 18.37 -7.02 5.32
C SER A 86 17.47 -5.80 5.11
N VAL A 87 18.08 -4.62 5.03
CA VAL A 87 17.39 -3.35 4.75
C VAL A 87 17.56 -3.03 3.26
N ILE A 88 16.44 -2.93 2.53
CA ILE A 88 16.44 -2.69 1.09
C ILE A 88 16.00 -1.25 0.83
N VAL A 89 16.86 -0.47 0.16
CA VAL A 89 16.63 0.93 -0.16
C VAL A 89 16.60 1.10 -1.68
N PRO A 90 15.44 1.20 -2.33
CA PRO A 90 15.35 1.58 -3.73
C PRO A 90 15.74 3.06 -3.88
N VAL A 91 16.66 3.37 -4.80
CA VAL A 91 17.19 4.73 -4.99
C VAL A 91 16.98 5.17 -6.44
N HIS A 92 16.21 6.24 -6.62
CA HIS A 92 16.06 6.93 -7.90
C HIS A 92 15.88 8.43 -7.69
N ASN A 93 16.86 9.23 -8.11
CA ASN A 93 16.84 10.69 -7.95
C ASN A 93 16.57 11.14 -6.51
N GLY A 94 17.30 10.54 -5.56
CA GLY A 94 17.15 10.78 -4.12
C GLY A 94 18.19 11.72 -3.52
N GLU A 95 19.05 12.37 -4.30
CA GLU A 95 20.22 13.16 -3.87
C GLU A 95 19.96 13.98 -2.63
N ARG A 96 18.80 14.64 -2.59
CA ARG A 96 18.43 15.57 -1.52
C ARG A 96 18.28 14.89 -0.15
N PHE A 97 17.77 13.68 -0.09
CA PHE A 97 17.38 13.01 1.15
C PHE A 97 18.14 11.72 1.44
N LEU A 98 18.84 11.17 0.44
CA LEU A 98 19.49 9.87 0.48
C LEU A 98 20.49 9.74 1.63
N ARG A 99 21.28 10.80 1.93
CA ARG A 99 22.21 10.78 3.07
C ARG A 99 21.50 10.60 4.39
N ALA A 100 20.45 11.39 4.63
CA ALA A 100 19.64 11.27 5.86
C ALA A 100 18.99 9.88 5.98
N CYS A 101 18.52 9.32 4.87
CA CYS A 101 17.97 7.97 4.81
C CYS A 101 19.02 6.94 5.24
N LEU A 102 20.17 6.89 4.57
CA LEU A 102 21.23 5.91 4.84
C LEU A 102 21.80 6.06 6.25
N ASP A 103 22.04 7.30 6.70
CA ASP A 103 22.48 7.58 8.07
C ASP A 103 21.50 7.07 9.11
N SER A 104 20.20 7.23 8.87
CA SER A 104 19.17 6.74 9.78
C SER A 104 19.15 5.21 9.91
N ILE A 105 19.59 4.49 8.89
CA ILE A 105 19.70 3.04 8.88
C ILE A 105 21.00 2.59 9.57
N LEU A 106 22.11 3.27 9.29
CA LEU A 106 23.43 2.89 9.79
C LEU A 106 23.63 3.26 11.27
N HIS A 107 22.92 4.28 11.76
CA HIS A 107 22.99 4.73 13.16
C HIS A 107 21.81 4.24 14.01
N GLN A 108 21.24 3.07 13.67
CA GLN A 108 20.23 2.45 14.52
C GLN A 108 20.82 2.07 15.89
N ASN A 109 20.08 2.32 16.96
CA ASN A 109 20.41 1.87 18.31
C ASN A 109 20.20 0.35 18.44
N THR A 110 21.10 -0.42 17.85
CA THR A 110 20.97 -1.89 17.81
C THR A 110 22.33 -2.57 17.84
N THR A 111 22.38 -3.75 18.42
CA THR A 111 23.52 -4.68 18.30
C THR A 111 23.31 -5.71 17.19
N ARG A 112 22.17 -5.63 16.47
CA ARG A 112 21.84 -6.53 15.36
C ARG A 112 22.73 -6.26 14.15
N ARG A 113 23.08 -7.32 13.46
CA ARG A 113 23.79 -7.19 12.19
C ARG A 113 22.82 -6.84 11.07
N LEU A 114 23.02 -5.66 10.51
CA LEU A 114 22.24 -5.16 9.38
C LEU A 114 23.02 -5.35 8.08
N GLN A 115 22.36 -5.87 7.06
CA GLN A 115 22.80 -5.81 5.67
C GLN A 115 22.02 -4.68 4.99
N VAL A 116 22.68 -3.64 4.51
CA VAL A 116 22.07 -2.53 3.78
C VAL A 116 22.27 -2.72 2.28
N LEU A 117 21.19 -2.88 1.56
CA LEU A 117 21.15 -3.09 0.11
C LEU A 117 20.56 -1.84 -0.55
N ALA A 118 21.42 -0.89 -0.91
CA ALA A 118 21.04 0.31 -1.64
C ALA A 118 21.01 0.01 -3.14
N VAL A 119 19.85 0.10 -3.76
CA VAL A 119 19.65 -0.29 -5.16
C VAL A 119 19.49 0.95 -6.02
N GLU A 120 20.53 1.28 -6.78
CA GLU A 120 20.56 2.42 -7.69
C GLU A 120 19.78 2.10 -8.98
N ASP A 121 18.66 2.77 -9.21
CA ASP A 121 17.70 2.48 -10.27
C ASP A 121 17.74 3.51 -11.43
N GLY A 122 18.94 3.88 -11.87
CA GLY A 122 19.14 4.76 -13.02
C GLY A 122 18.94 6.23 -12.69
N SER A 123 19.44 6.70 -11.55
CA SER A 123 19.41 8.12 -11.17
C SER A 123 20.21 8.99 -12.13
N THR A 124 19.72 10.23 -12.35
CA THR A 124 20.36 11.24 -13.17
C THR A 124 20.91 12.43 -12.37
N ASP A 125 20.72 12.41 -11.04
CA ASP A 125 21.20 13.38 -10.06
C ASP A 125 22.47 12.87 -9.34
N GLY A 126 22.85 13.53 -8.25
CA GLY A 126 24.02 13.17 -7.44
C GLY A 126 23.88 11.88 -6.61
N SER A 127 22.77 11.13 -6.70
CA SER A 127 22.53 9.90 -5.93
C SER A 127 23.63 8.86 -6.09
N GLY A 128 24.12 8.63 -7.33
CA GLY A 128 25.20 7.68 -7.60
C GLY A 128 26.50 8.04 -6.88
N ALA A 129 26.84 9.32 -6.82
CA ALA A 129 28.05 9.78 -6.10
C ALA A 129 27.91 9.55 -4.58
N ILE A 130 26.74 9.83 -4.01
CA ILE A 130 26.45 9.56 -2.61
C ILE A 130 26.56 8.07 -2.32
N LEU A 131 25.97 7.21 -3.14
CA LEU A 131 26.04 5.75 -2.97
C LEU A 131 27.49 5.23 -3.03
N ALA A 132 28.34 5.79 -3.89
CA ALA A 132 29.76 5.43 -3.98
C ALA A 132 30.53 5.75 -2.69
N GLU A 133 30.16 6.80 -1.96
CA GLU A 133 30.72 7.11 -0.63
C GLU A 133 30.28 6.07 0.40
N TYR A 134 28.97 5.76 0.45
CA TYR A 134 28.42 4.80 1.41
C TYR A 134 28.82 3.34 1.14
N ALA A 135 29.12 2.99 -0.10
CA ALA A 135 29.62 1.65 -0.45
C ALA A 135 30.92 1.25 0.26
N ARG A 136 31.64 2.23 0.85
CA ARG A 136 32.85 2.01 1.64
C ARG A 136 32.56 1.64 3.10
N GLN A 137 31.32 1.77 3.54
CA GLN A 137 30.92 1.47 4.91
C GLN A 137 30.62 -0.03 5.06
N GLU A 138 30.98 -0.59 6.20
CA GLU A 138 30.71 -1.99 6.51
C GLU A 138 29.20 -2.28 6.47
N GLY A 139 28.83 -3.41 5.88
CA GLY A 139 27.44 -3.85 5.78
C GLY A 139 26.61 -3.18 4.66
N VAL A 140 27.18 -2.21 3.92
CA VAL A 140 26.52 -1.55 2.80
C VAL A 140 26.95 -2.19 1.47
N THR A 141 25.95 -2.55 0.66
CA THR A 141 26.15 -3.02 -0.72
C THR A 141 25.31 -2.17 -1.66
N VAL A 142 25.95 -1.58 -2.66
CA VAL A 142 25.26 -0.87 -3.75
C VAL A 142 25.03 -1.85 -4.89
N LEU A 143 23.78 -1.93 -5.33
CA LEU A 143 23.32 -2.82 -6.41
C LEU A 143 22.77 -1.99 -7.56
N HIS A 144 22.88 -2.54 -8.76
CA HIS A 144 22.29 -1.96 -9.98
C HIS A 144 21.40 -3.03 -10.64
N PRO A 145 20.11 -2.76 -10.89
CA PRO A 145 19.28 -3.66 -11.66
C PRO A 145 19.75 -3.68 -13.12
N GLU A 146 19.58 -4.82 -13.80
CA GLU A 146 19.92 -4.95 -15.23
C GLU A 146 19.10 -3.98 -16.10
N GLN A 147 17.89 -3.70 -15.69
CA GLN A 147 17.00 -2.70 -16.28
C GLN A 147 16.43 -1.84 -15.15
N GLY A 148 16.68 -0.54 -15.19
CA GLY A 148 16.18 0.42 -14.23
C GLY A 148 14.75 0.91 -14.52
N GLY A 149 14.27 1.84 -13.69
CA GLY A 149 13.08 2.63 -13.93
C GLY A 149 11.83 2.20 -13.16
N SER A 150 11.98 1.44 -12.07
CA SER A 150 10.83 1.06 -11.25
C SER A 150 11.24 0.66 -9.83
N ALA A 151 10.61 1.27 -8.83
CA ALA A 151 10.82 0.90 -7.41
C ALA A 151 10.59 -0.61 -7.17
N ALA A 152 9.68 -1.23 -7.92
CA ALA A 152 9.45 -2.67 -7.91
C ALA A 152 10.71 -3.47 -8.30
N ARG A 153 11.38 -3.08 -9.40
CA ARG A 153 12.64 -3.74 -9.83
C ARG A 153 13.74 -3.55 -8.82
N ALA A 154 13.91 -2.33 -8.33
CA ALA A 154 14.90 -2.06 -7.29
C ALA A 154 14.66 -2.92 -6.05
N ARG A 155 13.42 -3.00 -5.55
CA ARG A 155 13.09 -3.86 -4.40
C ARG A 155 13.34 -5.34 -4.72
N ASN A 156 13.01 -5.82 -5.92
CA ASN A 156 13.27 -7.20 -6.34
C ASN A 156 14.76 -7.51 -6.44
N THR A 157 15.58 -6.58 -6.94
CA THR A 157 17.05 -6.69 -6.98
C THR A 157 17.63 -6.81 -5.57
N GLY A 158 17.14 -5.99 -4.63
CA GLY A 158 17.48 -6.10 -3.23
C GLY A 158 17.08 -7.44 -2.62
N LEU A 159 15.84 -7.90 -2.86
CA LEU A 159 15.38 -9.22 -2.38
C LEU A 159 16.23 -10.37 -2.88
N ALA A 160 16.72 -10.31 -4.13
CA ALA A 160 17.60 -11.33 -4.70
C ALA A 160 18.99 -11.39 -4.02
N ARG A 161 19.34 -10.44 -3.17
CA ARG A 161 20.60 -10.36 -2.43
C ARG A 161 20.41 -10.34 -0.91
N ALA A 162 19.16 -10.28 -0.45
CA ALA A 162 18.83 -10.26 0.97
C ALA A 162 19.11 -11.62 1.62
N VAL A 163 20.05 -11.69 2.56
CA VAL A 163 20.44 -12.91 3.28
C VAL A 163 19.96 -12.94 4.73
N GLY A 164 19.51 -11.79 5.27
CA GLY A 164 19.01 -11.69 6.64
C GLY A 164 17.74 -12.51 6.87
N ARG A 165 17.54 -12.91 8.12
CA ARG A 165 16.29 -13.58 8.54
C ARG A 165 15.06 -12.72 8.30
N TRP A 166 15.20 -11.40 8.44
CA TRP A 166 14.17 -10.40 8.29
C TRP A 166 14.50 -9.42 7.17
N VAL A 167 13.47 -8.80 6.60
CA VAL A 167 13.58 -7.75 5.59
C VAL A 167 12.86 -6.50 6.07
N LEU A 168 13.48 -5.34 5.87
CA LEU A 168 12.90 -4.00 5.96
C LEU A 168 13.02 -3.33 4.59
N PHE A 169 12.00 -2.58 4.20
CA PHE A 169 12.07 -1.66 3.05
C PHE A 169 12.07 -0.23 3.58
N VAL A 170 12.94 0.60 3.04
CA VAL A 170 13.04 2.03 3.37
C VAL A 170 13.15 2.79 2.06
N ASP A 171 12.21 3.71 1.81
CA ASP A 171 12.29 4.55 0.62
C ASP A 171 13.37 5.62 0.79
N CYS A 172 14.10 5.98 -0.28
CA CYS A 172 15.32 6.79 -0.20
C CYS A 172 15.11 8.25 0.24
N ASP A 173 13.86 8.70 0.26
CA ASP A 173 13.46 10.02 0.76
C ASP A 173 12.94 10.01 2.21
N ASP A 174 12.90 8.83 2.86
CA ASP A 174 12.38 8.62 4.20
C ASP A 174 13.49 8.27 5.22
N CYS A 175 13.12 8.15 6.50
CA CYS A 175 14.05 7.77 7.55
C CYS A 175 13.45 6.76 8.53
N LEU A 176 14.31 5.90 9.09
CA LEU A 176 13.99 5.13 10.29
C LEU A 176 14.17 5.99 11.54
N LEU A 177 13.36 5.78 12.57
CA LEU A 177 13.68 6.32 13.89
C LEU A 177 14.79 5.50 14.57
N PRO A 178 15.56 6.08 15.50
CA PRO A 178 16.78 5.45 16.05
C PRO A 178 16.58 4.05 16.63
N ASP A 179 15.40 3.76 17.20
CA ASP A 179 15.10 2.47 17.85
C ASP A 179 14.18 1.58 16.97
N ALA A 180 14.05 1.88 15.69
CA ALA A 180 13.07 1.21 14.82
C ALA A 180 13.29 -0.30 14.71
N VAL A 181 14.54 -0.71 14.50
CA VAL A 181 14.91 -2.13 14.34
C VAL A 181 14.60 -2.91 15.62
N GLU A 182 15.07 -2.44 16.77
CA GLU A 182 14.84 -3.14 18.04
C GLU A 182 13.35 -3.13 18.43
N THR A 183 12.63 -2.04 18.18
CA THR A 183 11.18 -1.94 18.42
C THR A 183 10.41 -3.02 17.64
N LEU A 184 10.72 -3.18 16.36
CA LEU A 184 10.06 -4.14 15.50
C LEU A 184 10.44 -5.59 15.88
N LEU A 185 11.72 -5.85 16.15
CA LEU A 185 12.19 -7.17 16.59
C LEU A 185 11.66 -7.56 17.96
N ALA A 186 11.56 -6.61 18.91
CA ALA A 186 10.96 -6.87 20.22
C ALA A 186 9.47 -7.20 20.10
N ALA A 187 8.72 -6.50 19.25
CA ALA A 187 7.33 -6.83 18.97
C ALA A 187 7.20 -8.20 18.30
N GLN A 188 8.10 -8.54 17.38
CA GLN A 188 8.17 -9.85 16.75
C GLN A 188 8.44 -10.96 17.79
N ALA A 189 9.40 -10.76 18.68
CA ALA A 189 9.75 -11.74 19.71
C ALA A 189 8.57 -12.01 20.67
N ARG A 190 7.78 -10.98 21.02
CA ARG A 190 6.59 -11.11 21.87
C ARG A 190 5.45 -11.85 21.17
N THR A 191 5.28 -11.68 19.87
CA THR A 191 4.09 -12.14 19.14
C THR A 191 4.32 -13.37 18.28
N GLY A 192 5.57 -13.69 17.94
CA GLY A 192 5.93 -14.70 16.96
C GLY A 192 5.52 -14.36 15.52
N ALA A 193 5.15 -13.10 15.27
CA ALA A 193 4.59 -12.67 14.00
C ALA A 193 5.58 -12.83 12.82
N ASP A 194 5.02 -13.09 11.65
CA ASP A 194 5.76 -13.12 10.38
C ASP A 194 5.93 -11.71 9.80
N ILE A 195 5.03 -10.80 10.18
CA ILE A 195 5.06 -9.38 9.81
C ILE A 195 4.76 -8.54 11.05
N VAL A 196 5.53 -7.49 11.29
CA VAL A 196 5.26 -6.50 12.33
C VAL A 196 5.16 -5.12 11.71
N GLN A 197 4.02 -4.45 11.87
CA GLN A 197 3.81 -3.06 11.50
C GLN A 197 4.08 -2.14 12.69
N GLY A 198 4.95 -1.17 12.52
CA GLY A 198 5.16 -0.07 13.48
C GLY A 198 4.35 1.18 13.12
N GLY A 199 4.26 2.13 14.04
CA GLY A 199 3.73 3.46 13.76
C GLY A 199 4.64 4.25 12.82
N TRP A 200 4.10 5.30 12.22
CA TRP A 200 4.86 6.22 11.38
C TRP A 200 4.41 7.66 11.59
N GLN A 201 5.26 8.60 11.19
CA GLN A 201 5.02 10.02 11.32
C GLN A 201 5.31 10.74 10.01
N TYR A 202 4.46 11.69 9.66
CA TYR A 202 4.75 12.62 8.57
C TYR A 202 5.89 13.57 8.94
N CYS A 203 6.73 13.91 7.95
CA CYS A 203 7.52 15.12 7.97
C CYS A 203 7.44 15.81 6.60
N ASP A 204 7.71 17.10 6.57
CA ASP A 204 7.85 17.83 5.31
C ASP A 204 9.31 17.79 4.80
N GLU A 205 9.56 18.47 3.70
CA GLU A 205 10.89 18.56 3.10
C GLU A 205 11.90 19.34 3.96
N ALA A 206 11.45 20.07 4.97
CA ALA A 206 12.26 20.81 5.94
C ALA A 206 12.40 20.08 7.28
N ASP A 207 12.05 18.78 7.34
CA ASP A 207 12.06 17.93 8.52
C ASP A 207 11.08 18.37 9.64
N ILE A 208 10.12 19.23 9.32
CA ILE A 208 9.08 19.62 10.29
C ILE A 208 8.11 18.43 10.42
N ARG A 209 8.05 17.87 11.62
CA ARG A 209 7.23 16.70 11.92
C ARG A 209 5.75 17.06 12.04
N GLY A 210 4.93 16.29 11.33
CA GLY A 210 3.48 16.45 11.27
C GLY A 210 2.72 15.36 12.02
N ALA A 211 1.60 14.96 11.42
CA ALA A 211 0.69 13.96 11.98
C ALA A 211 1.38 12.62 12.23
N VAL A 212 0.98 11.96 13.33
CA VAL A 212 1.46 10.65 13.73
C VAL A 212 0.37 9.62 13.48
N GLN A 213 0.69 8.53 12.80
CA GLN A 213 -0.14 7.36 12.69
C GLN A 213 0.40 6.26 13.62
N GLN A 214 -0.42 5.84 14.55
CA GLN A 214 -0.08 4.77 15.49
C GLN A 214 -1.16 3.68 15.42
N TYR A 215 -0.73 2.46 15.66
CA TYR A 215 -1.59 1.29 15.73
C TYR A 215 -1.69 0.82 17.19
N ALA A 216 -2.82 0.23 17.55
CA ALA A 216 -2.90 -0.51 18.79
C ALA A 216 -1.98 -1.74 18.73
N GLU A 217 -1.41 -2.15 19.86
CA GLU A 217 -0.70 -3.42 19.91
C GLU A 217 -1.70 -4.56 19.69
N ALA A 218 -1.51 -5.32 18.61
CA ALA A 218 -2.45 -6.35 18.18
C ALA A 218 -1.75 -7.46 17.42
N CYS A 219 -2.39 -8.65 17.44
CA CYS A 219 -2.10 -9.76 16.54
C CYS A 219 -3.32 -10.06 15.70
N TYR A 220 -3.13 -10.13 14.40
CA TYR A 220 -4.18 -10.34 13.40
C TYR A 220 -4.19 -11.81 12.97
N THR A 221 -4.81 -12.64 13.79
CA THR A 221 -4.96 -14.08 13.58
C THR A 221 -6.42 -14.49 13.79
N GLY A 222 -6.82 -15.65 13.27
CA GLY A 222 -8.17 -16.18 13.44
C GLY A 222 -9.27 -15.15 13.10
N PRO A 223 -10.21 -14.86 14.03
CA PRO A 223 -11.32 -13.92 13.78
C PRO A 223 -10.87 -12.48 13.49
N ARG A 224 -9.69 -12.08 13.97
CA ARG A 224 -9.15 -10.74 13.75
C ARG A 224 -8.35 -10.58 12.45
N ARG A 225 -8.23 -11.64 11.64
CA ARG A 225 -7.45 -11.60 10.40
C ARG A 225 -7.97 -10.56 9.41
N LEU A 226 -9.27 -10.26 9.42
CA LEU A 226 -9.84 -9.24 8.55
C LEU A 226 -9.47 -7.81 8.96
N ASP A 227 -9.13 -7.58 10.24
CA ASP A 227 -8.74 -6.25 10.72
C ASP A 227 -7.41 -5.79 10.10
N VAL A 228 -6.63 -6.71 9.49
CA VAL A 228 -5.37 -6.40 8.82
C VAL A 228 -5.53 -5.43 7.64
N VAL A 229 -6.72 -5.28 7.08
CA VAL A 229 -7.01 -4.28 6.03
C VAL A 229 -6.88 -2.84 6.51
N GLU A 230 -6.83 -2.62 7.83
CA GLU A 230 -6.58 -1.31 8.44
C GLU A 230 -5.10 -0.93 8.44
N LEU A 231 -4.20 -1.89 8.22
CA LEU A 231 -2.77 -1.63 8.08
C LEU A 231 -2.45 -1.15 6.65
N PRO A 232 -1.49 -0.25 6.47
CA PRO A 232 -1.15 0.25 5.15
C PRO A 232 -0.57 -0.85 4.25
N GLY A 233 -0.87 -0.81 2.96
CA GLY A 233 -0.28 -1.69 1.94
C GLY A 233 1.13 -1.31 1.53
N THR A 234 1.68 -0.21 2.06
CA THR A 234 3.05 0.22 1.78
C THR A 234 4.08 -0.81 2.25
N PRO A 235 5.20 -0.99 1.55
CA PRO A 235 6.24 -1.93 1.99
C PRO A 235 7.02 -1.44 3.22
N TRP A 236 7.14 -0.13 3.42
CA TRP A 236 7.88 0.46 4.52
C TRP A 236 7.16 0.40 5.87
N GLY A 237 7.90 0.70 6.94
CA GLY A 237 7.39 0.70 8.31
C GLY A 237 7.06 -0.68 8.87
N LYS A 238 7.54 -1.75 8.22
CA LYS A 238 7.25 -3.14 8.56
C LYS A 238 8.50 -4.01 8.55
N LEU A 239 8.56 -4.92 9.51
CA LEU A 239 9.52 -6.03 9.54
C LEU A 239 8.84 -7.26 8.94
N TYR A 240 9.44 -7.85 7.93
CA TYR A 240 8.94 -9.04 7.25
C TYR A 240 9.84 -10.24 7.47
N ARG A 241 9.27 -11.41 7.74
CA ARG A 241 10.00 -12.67 7.61
C ARG A 241 10.40 -12.85 6.14
N ARG A 242 11.69 -12.98 5.86
CA ARG A 242 12.21 -13.03 4.49
C ARG A 242 11.56 -14.10 3.62
N THR A 243 11.22 -15.26 4.20
CA THR A 243 10.61 -16.38 3.47
C THR A 243 9.22 -16.07 2.88
N LEU A 244 8.56 -14.99 3.32
CA LEU A 244 7.32 -14.53 2.68
C LEU A 244 7.53 -14.16 1.21
N PHE A 245 8.76 -13.80 0.84
CA PHE A 245 9.11 -13.39 -0.53
C PHE A 245 9.70 -14.52 -1.41
N GLU A 246 9.75 -15.78 -0.95
CA GLU A 246 10.32 -16.89 -1.74
C GLU A 246 9.65 -17.09 -3.10
N ARG A 247 8.32 -16.87 -3.19
CA ARG A 247 7.52 -17.03 -4.39
C ARG A 247 6.83 -15.75 -4.85
N VAL A 248 7.22 -14.62 -4.28
CA VAL A 248 6.52 -13.34 -4.50
C VAL A 248 7.54 -12.27 -4.84
N ARG A 249 7.28 -11.52 -5.89
CA ARG A 249 8.06 -10.36 -6.31
C ARG A 249 7.15 -9.18 -6.58
N PHE A 250 7.68 -7.98 -6.41
CA PHE A 250 6.99 -6.77 -6.81
C PHE A 250 6.74 -6.78 -8.33
N PRO A 251 5.56 -6.37 -8.80
CA PRO A 251 5.23 -6.37 -10.22
C PRO A 251 6.04 -5.30 -10.97
N SER A 252 7.12 -5.70 -11.60
CA SER A 252 8.18 -4.79 -12.11
C SER A 252 7.79 -3.99 -13.34
N GLY A 253 6.70 -4.31 -14.02
CA GLY A 253 6.19 -3.53 -15.15
C GLY A 253 5.46 -2.26 -14.75
N TYR A 254 5.09 -2.12 -13.48
CA TYR A 254 4.37 -0.96 -12.96
C TYR A 254 5.33 0.10 -12.43
N THR A 255 5.03 1.36 -12.72
CA THR A 255 5.82 2.50 -12.24
C THR A 255 5.21 3.14 -11.00
N CYS A 256 3.98 2.75 -10.61
CA CYS A 256 3.29 3.19 -9.41
C CYS A 256 2.26 2.15 -8.96
N PHE A 257 1.90 2.19 -7.67
CA PHE A 257 0.92 1.32 -7.00
C PHE A 257 1.32 -0.17 -6.91
N GLU A 258 2.57 -0.52 -7.22
CA GLU A 258 3.11 -1.87 -7.13
C GLU A 258 3.12 -2.44 -5.70
N ASP A 259 3.05 -1.57 -4.73
CA ASP A 259 2.96 -1.85 -3.30
C ASP A 259 1.66 -2.57 -2.89
N ALA A 260 0.60 -2.49 -3.70
CA ALA A 260 -0.64 -3.23 -3.48
C ALA A 260 -0.41 -4.74 -3.27
N MET A 261 0.68 -5.31 -3.81
CA MET A 261 1.06 -6.70 -3.59
C MET A 261 1.19 -7.08 -2.10
N ILE A 262 1.49 -6.12 -1.24
CA ILE A 262 1.61 -6.39 0.20
C ILE A 262 0.28 -6.91 0.74
N HIS A 263 -0.83 -6.27 0.42
CA HIS A 263 -2.17 -6.71 0.82
C HIS A 263 -2.62 -8.00 0.12
N PHE A 264 -2.32 -8.13 -1.19
CA PHE A 264 -2.86 -9.22 -1.98
C PHE A 264 -2.01 -10.49 -1.95
N TRP A 265 -0.68 -10.37 -1.83
CA TRP A 265 0.22 -11.52 -1.97
C TRP A 265 1.04 -11.80 -0.72
N VAL A 266 1.44 -10.77 0.05
CA VAL A 266 2.31 -10.95 1.21
C VAL A 266 1.52 -11.20 2.49
N PHE A 267 0.53 -10.35 2.80
CA PHE A 267 -0.31 -10.51 3.99
C PHE A 267 -1.05 -11.87 4.04
N PRO A 268 -1.65 -12.38 2.94
CA PRO A 268 -2.29 -13.70 2.95
C PRO A 268 -1.34 -14.86 3.27
N ARG A 269 -0.04 -14.71 3.01
CA ARG A 269 0.98 -15.74 3.27
C ARG A 269 1.45 -15.76 4.72
N ALA A 270 1.30 -14.67 5.44
CA ALA A 270 1.68 -14.57 6.83
C ALA A 270 0.71 -15.38 7.72
N LYS A 271 1.24 -16.19 8.64
CA LYS A 271 0.42 -16.88 9.64
C LYS A 271 -0.02 -15.94 10.75
N CYS A 272 0.84 -15.02 11.12
CA CYS A 272 0.58 -13.99 12.11
C CYS A 272 1.13 -12.64 11.61
N ILE A 273 0.29 -11.62 11.62
CA ILE A 273 0.68 -10.23 11.45
C ILE A 273 0.45 -9.54 12.79
N ALA A 274 1.38 -8.68 13.20
CA ALA A 274 1.24 -7.90 14.41
C ALA A 274 1.39 -6.41 14.12
N SER A 275 0.83 -5.56 14.97
CA SER A 275 1.12 -4.14 15.01
C SER A 275 1.68 -3.74 16.37
N THR A 276 2.50 -2.69 16.39
CA THR A 276 3.04 -2.08 17.59
C THR A 276 2.86 -0.57 17.58
N LYS A 277 2.67 0.02 18.76
CA LYS A 277 2.32 1.44 18.90
C LYS A 277 3.47 2.41 18.60
N PRO A 278 4.74 2.13 18.97
CA PRO A 278 5.82 3.07 18.73
C PRO A 278 5.95 3.46 17.26
N VAL A 279 6.32 4.71 17.01
CA VAL A 279 6.68 5.20 15.68
C VAL A 279 8.08 4.68 15.35
N VAL A 280 8.20 4.05 14.20
CA VAL A 280 9.46 3.46 13.70
C VAL A 280 9.93 4.10 12.39
N TYR A 281 9.04 4.82 11.71
CA TYR A 281 9.25 5.32 10.36
C TYR A 281 8.84 6.78 10.24
N LEU A 282 9.68 7.57 9.58
CA LEU A 282 9.41 8.97 9.24
C LEU A 282 9.15 9.04 7.73
N TRP A 283 7.87 9.24 7.35
CA TRP A 283 7.46 9.36 5.97
C TRP A 283 7.53 10.82 5.53
N ARG A 284 8.34 11.09 4.51
CA ARG A 284 8.56 12.44 4.01
C ARG A 284 7.59 12.78 2.87
N LYS A 285 6.92 13.90 3.00
CA LYS A 285 6.09 14.44 1.93
C LYS A 285 7.01 15.09 0.88
N ASN A 286 7.45 14.28 -0.07
CA ASN A 286 8.28 14.73 -1.20
C ASN A 286 7.38 15.15 -2.36
N THR A 287 7.42 16.45 -2.73
CA THR A 287 6.60 17.01 -3.81
C THR A 287 7.04 16.53 -5.20
N MET A 288 8.26 16.02 -5.33
CA MET A 288 8.80 15.44 -6.57
C MET A 288 8.72 13.90 -6.58
N GLY A 289 8.24 13.29 -5.50
CA GLY A 289 8.14 11.84 -5.37
C GLY A 289 7.09 11.21 -6.30
N LEU A 290 7.19 9.91 -6.52
CA LEU A 290 6.29 9.15 -7.40
C LEU A 290 4.81 9.32 -7.02
N THR A 291 4.49 9.32 -5.73
CA THR A 291 3.11 9.51 -5.25
C THR A 291 2.54 10.86 -5.69
N ALA A 292 3.32 11.94 -5.57
CA ALA A 292 2.87 13.28 -5.94
C ALA A 292 2.76 13.45 -7.46
N THR A 293 3.67 12.86 -8.22
CA THR A 293 3.74 13.03 -9.69
C THR A 293 2.84 12.07 -10.46
N SER A 294 2.40 10.96 -9.85
CA SER A 294 1.52 9.97 -10.52
C SER A 294 0.04 10.28 -10.36
N GLN A 295 -0.36 10.88 -9.24
CA GLN A 295 -1.74 11.27 -8.99
C GLN A 295 -2.22 12.30 -10.00
N ASN A 296 -3.49 12.19 -10.42
CA ASN A 296 -4.14 13.10 -11.36
C ASN A 296 -3.51 13.16 -12.76
N THR A 297 -2.72 12.16 -13.13
CA THR A 297 -2.19 11.95 -14.49
C THR A 297 -2.78 10.67 -15.09
N ALA A 298 -2.57 10.46 -16.40
CA ALA A 298 -2.99 9.21 -17.06
C ALA A 298 -2.43 7.94 -16.36
N LYS A 299 -1.25 8.04 -15.72
CA LYS A 299 -0.65 6.96 -14.92
C LYS A 299 -1.51 6.51 -13.75
N ALA A 300 -2.42 7.37 -13.25
CA ALA A 300 -3.34 7.01 -12.17
C ALA A 300 -4.21 5.78 -12.49
N LEU A 301 -4.47 5.52 -13.79
CA LEU A 301 -5.19 4.31 -14.20
C LEU A 301 -4.40 3.03 -13.96
N GLN A 302 -3.09 3.09 -13.71
CA GLN A 302 -2.31 1.92 -13.29
C GLN A 302 -2.84 1.30 -11.99
N ALA A 303 -3.51 2.06 -11.13
CA ALA A 303 -4.17 1.52 -9.93
C ALA A 303 -5.20 0.42 -10.25
N TYR A 304 -5.89 0.54 -11.40
CA TYR A 304 -6.78 -0.51 -11.91
C TYR A 304 -6.00 -1.69 -12.47
N TRP A 305 -4.99 -1.45 -13.32
CA TRP A 305 -4.19 -2.52 -13.91
C TRP A 305 -3.43 -3.33 -12.86
N VAL A 306 -2.94 -2.66 -11.82
CA VAL A 306 -2.34 -3.34 -10.66
C VAL A 306 -3.36 -4.22 -9.96
N ALA A 307 -4.61 -3.74 -9.74
CA ALA A 307 -5.65 -4.57 -9.13
C ALA A 307 -5.89 -5.84 -9.94
N GLU A 308 -5.97 -5.73 -11.27
CA GLU A 308 -6.12 -6.89 -12.16
C GLU A 308 -4.95 -7.86 -12.02
N GLU A 309 -3.70 -7.35 -12.04
CA GLU A 309 -2.49 -8.16 -11.84
C GLU A 309 -2.47 -8.85 -10.46
N MET A 310 -2.87 -8.14 -9.40
CA MET A 310 -2.93 -8.70 -8.05
C MET A 310 -3.88 -9.90 -7.98
N LEU A 311 -5.00 -9.84 -8.67
CA LEU A 311 -5.99 -10.91 -8.71
C LEU A 311 -5.48 -12.13 -9.50
N ASP A 312 -4.96 -11.87 -10.69
CA ASP A 312 -4.41 -12.94 -11.56
C ASP A 312 -3.18 -13.59 -10.89
N GLY A 313 -2.33 -12.78 -10.25
CA GLY A 313 -1.19 -13.25 -9.48
C GLY A 313 -1.58 -14.08 -8.25
N ALA A 314 -2.64 -13.70 -7.54
CA ALA A 314 -3.13 -14.49 -6.41
C ALA A 314 -3.53 -15.91 -6.84
N VAL A 315 -4.15 -16.07 -8.01
CA VAL A 315 -4.47 -17.38 -8.58
C VAL A 315 -3.20 -18.15 -8.93
N ARG A 316 -2.25 -17.52 -9.63
CA ARG A 316 -0.97 -18.17 -10.00
C ARG A 316 -0.20 -18.65 -8.76
N LEU A 317 -0.26 -17.88 -7.68
CA LEU A 317 0.40 -18.19 -6.41
C LEU A 317 -0.38 -19.17 -5.52
N GLY A 318 -1.58 -19.60 -5.93
CA GLY A 318 -2.45 -20.50 -5.15
C GLY A 318 -2.91 -19.88 -3.83
N LEU A 319 -3.06 -18.55 -3.76
CA LEU A 319 -3.50 -17.86 -2.55
C LEU A 319 -5.00 -18.04 -2.32
N PRO A 320 -5.45 -18.10 -1.05
CA PRO A 320 -6.86 -18.27 -0.74
C PRO A 320 -7.68 -17.06 -1.19
N GLN A 321 -8.84 -17.33 -1.80
CA GLN A 321 -9.82 -16.32 -2.19
C GLN A 321 -10.88 -16.18 -1.09
N ASP A 322 -10.41 -15.91 0.11
CA ASP A 322 -11.20 -15.82 1.34
C ASP A 322 -11.79 -14.39 1.55
N ALA A 323 -12.33 -14.15 2.73
CA ALA A 323 -12.92 -12.86 3.09
C ALA A 323 -11.87 -11.73 3.11
N LEU A 324 -10.60 -12.00 3.43
CA LEU A 324 -9.53 -11.02 3.36
C LEU A 324 -9.25 -10.61 1.91
N PHE A 325 -9.18 -11.59 1.01
CA PHE A 325 -9.03 -11.34 -0.42
C PHE A 325 -10.18 -10.48 -0.96
N ALA A 326 -11.43 -10.81 -0.58
CA ALA A 326 -12.61 -10.04 -0.99
C ALA A 326 -12.57 -8.60 -0.46
N CYS A 327 -12.18 -8.40 0.81
CA CYS A 327 -12.01 -7.05 1.37
C CYS A 327 -10.97 -6.24 0.58
N ASN A 328 -9.80 -6.81 0.34
CA ASN A 328 -8.74 -6.14 -0.41
C ASN A 328 -9.19 -5.77 -1.82
N LEU A 329 -9.84 -6.68 -2.54
CA LEU A 329 -10.38 -6.43 -3.88
C LEU A 329 -11.38 -5.26 -3.88
N ILE A 330 -12.39 -5.33 -3.02
CA ILE A 330 -13.47 -4.34 -2.98
C ILE A 330 -12.91 -2.96 -2.60
N LEU A 331 -12.05 -2.89 -1.57
CA LEU A 331 -11.43 -1.65 -1.14
C LEU A 331 -10.49 -1.08 -2.22
N GLN A 332 -9.74 -1.92 -2.90
CA GLN A 332 -8.88 -1.48 -4.01
C GLN A 332 -9.71 -0.85 -5.12
N LEU A 333 -10.76 -1.52 -5.59
CA LEU A 333 -11.56 -1.05 -6.72
C LEU A 333 -12.47 0.14 -6.35
N ALA A 334 -13.05 0.13 -5.15
CA ALA A 334 -14.00 1.16 -4.75
C ALA A 334 -13.34 2.41 -4.17
N ASN A 335 -12.25 2.27 -3.42
CA ASN A 335 -11.64 3.36 -2.68
C ASN A 335 -10.30 3.80 -3.27
N TYR A 336 -9.31 2.90 -3.35
CA TYR A 336 -7.96 3.28 -3.80
C TYR A 336 -7.95 3.69 -5.27
N CYS A 337 -8.63 2.96 -6.16
CA CYS A 337 -8.75 3.39 -7.57
C CYS A 337 -9.43 4.76 -7.68
N TYR A 338 -10.47 5.03 -6.89
CA TYR A 338 -11.10 6.36 -6.88
C TYR A 338 -10.10 7.45 -6.48
N VAL A 339 -9.40 7.26 -5.36
CA VAL A 339 -8.42 8.26 -4.86
C VAL A 339 -7.39 8.60 -5.92
N CYS A 340 -6.88 7.59 -6.62
CA CYS A 340 -5.87 7.76 -7.67
C CYS A 340 -6.39 8.58 -8.85
N VAL A 341 -7.65 8.38 -9.27
CA VAL A 341 -8.22 9.00 -10.48
C VAL A 341 -9.09 10.22 -10.18
N ALA A 342 -9.25 10.63 -8.93
CA ALA A 342 -10.19 11.67 -8.51
C ALA A 342 -10.00 13.01 -9.24
N GLY A 343 -8.77 13.38 -9.58
CA GLY A 343 -8.42 14.60 -10.29
C GLY A 343 -8.44 14.49 -11.82
N LEU A 344 -8.70 13.31 -12.38
CA LEU A 344 -8.79 13.15 -13.83
C LEU A 344 -10.07 13.78 -14.41
N PRO A 345 -10.12 14.03 -15.72
CA PRO A 345 -11.35 14.42 -16.41
C PRO A 345 -12.50 13.44 -16.14
N GLU A 346 -13.73 13.93 -16.14
CA GLU A 346 -14.93 13.13 -15.84
C GLU A 346 -15.01 11.85 -16.69
N ALA A 347 -14.71 11.95 -17.97
CA ALA A 347 -14.75 10.83 -18.90
C ALA A 347 -13.74 9.74 -18.55
N ASP A 348 -12.57 10.09 -18.01
CA ASP A 348 -11.53 9.14 -17.62
C ASP A 348 -11.85 8.50 -16.25
N ARG A 349 -12.47 9.25 -15.33
CA ARG A 349 -13.03 8.69 -14.08
C ARG A 349 -14.12 7.67 -14.36
N GLN A 350 -15.02 7.96 -15.32
CA GLN A 350 -16.05 7.01 -15.75
C GLN A 350 -15.44 5.76 -16.38
N THR A 351 -14.36 5.90 -17.14
CA THR A 351 -13.58 4.78 -17.68
C THR A 351 -12.99 3.93 -16.56
N ALA A 352 -12.32 4.53 -15.57
CA ALA A 352 -11.76 3.83 -14.43
C ALA A 352 -12.85 3.08 -13.63
N PHE A 353 -13.97 3.73 -13.36
CA PHE A 353 -15.09 3.09 -12.68
C PHE A 353 -15.68 1.91 -13.45
N ALA A 354 -15.86 2.05 -14.76
CA ALA A 354 -16.36 0.97 -15.62
C ALA A 354 -15.41 -0.25 -15.58
N CYS A 355 -14.10 -0.01 -15.67
CA CYS A 355 -13.09 -1.06 -15.50
C CYS A 355 -13.18 -1.76 -14.14
N CYS A 356 -13.35 -0.99 -13.06
CA CYS A 356 -13.51 -1.54 -11.71
C CYS A 356 -14.78 -2.41 -11.59
N CYS A 357 -15.91 -1.98 -12.17
CA CYS A 357 -17.15 -2.76 -12.19
C CYS A 357 -17.00 -4.08 -12.96
N LEU A 358 -16.41 -4.04 -14.15
CA LEU A 358 -16.21 -5.24 -14.97
C LEU A 358 -15.24 -6.22 -14.28
N LEU A 359 -14.17 -5.73 -13.71
CA LEU A 359 -13.23 -6.55 -12.95
C LEU A 359 -13.89 -7.18 -11.72
N TYR A 360 -14.66 -6.39 -10.95
CA TYR A 360 -15.43 -6.90 -9.82
C TYR A 360 -16.39 -8.03 -10.26
N ARG A 361 -17.16 -7.84 -11.32
CA ARG A 361 -18.10 -8.84 -11.85
C ARG A 361 -17.42 -10.14 -12.27
N ARG A 362 -16.22 -10.05 -12.88
CA ARG A 362 -15.41 -11.23 -13.25
C ARG A 362 -15.08 -12.10 -12.04
N TRP A 363 -14.96 -11.48 -10.88
CA TRP A 363 -14.58 -12.16 -9.63
C TRP A 363 -15.75 -12.44 -8.68
N ALA A 364 -16.87 -11.75 -8.83
CA ALA A 364 -18.00 -11.78 -7.88
C ALA A 364 -18.47 -13.20 -7.52
N ALA A 365 -18.53 -14.10 -8.50
CA ALA A 365 -18.96 -15.50 -8.29
C ALA A 365 -17.96 -16.33 -7.45
N LYS A 366 -16.72 -15.87 -7.29
CA LYS A 366 -15.66 -16.54 -6.52
C LYS A 366 -15.50 -15.95 -5.12
N LEU A 367 -16.16 -14.81 -4.83
CA LEU A 367 -16.05 -14.16 -3.55
C LEU A 367 -16.96 -14.84 -2.50
N PRO A 368 -16.58 -14.79 -1.22
CA PRO A 368 -17.40 -15.31 -0.13
C PRO A 368 -18.71 -14.52 -0.01
N ASP A 369 -19.66 -15.08 0.77
CA ASP A 369 -20.92 -14.42 1.07
C ASP A 369 -20.67 -12.98 1.58
N PRO A 370 -21.24 -11.94 0.94
CA PRO A 370 -21.08 -10.55 1.36
C PRO A 370 -21.41 -10.29 2.83
N ARG A 371 -22.30 -11.10 3.42
CA ARG A 371 -22.69 -10.97 4.83
C ARG A 371 -21.54 -11.25 5.81
N THR A 372 -20.50 -11.94 5.36
CA THR A 372 -19.27 -12.19 6.14
C THR A 372 -18.30 -11.02 6.13
N LEU A 373 -18.50 -10.04 5.26
CA LEU A 373 -17.61 -8.88 5.11
C LEU A 373 -18.00 -7.74 6.07
N PRO A 374 -17.05 -6.89 6.48
CA PRO A 374 -17.31 -5.68 7.25
C PRO A 374 -18.33 -4.76 6.56
N TYR A 375 -19.12 -4.04 7.35
CA TYR A 375 -20.18 -3.18 6.80
C TYR A 375 -19.68 -2.14 5.79
N ALA A 376 -18.55 -1.49 6.09
CA ALA A 376 -17.95 -0.51 5.19
C ALA A 376 -17.56 -1.12 3.83
N VAL A 377 -17.03 -2.35 3.83
CA VAL A 377 -16.69 -3.10 2.62
C VAL A 377 -17.95 -3.44 1.82
N ARG A 378 -19.02 -3.88 2.48
CA ARG A 378 -20.32 -4.16 1.83
C ARG A 378 -20.94 -2.93 1.19
N LEU A 379 -20.76 -1.76 1.81
CA LEU A 379 -21.22 -0.50 1.23
C LEU A 379 -20.43 -0.17 -0.05
N ALA A 380 -19.12 -0.33 0.00
CA ALA A 380 -18.23 -0.17 -1.15
C ALA A 380 -18.57 -1.15 -2.28
N GLN A 381 -18.86 -2.40 -1.95
CA GLN A 381 -19.27 -3.44 -2.87
C GLN A 381 -20.53 -3.05 -3.67
N ARG A 382 -21.53 -2.45 -3.02
CA ARG A 382 -22.79 -2.05 -3.68
C ARG A 382 -22.57 -1.10 -4.85
N ALA A 383 -21.61 -0.18 -4.76
CA ALA A 383 -21.31 0.73 -5.86
C ALA A 383 -20.87 -0.04 -7.12
N LEU A 384 -20.04 -1.07 -6.94
CA LEU A 384 -19.55 -1.91 -8.02
C LEU A 384 -20.62 -2.86 -8.57
N GLU A 385 -21.40 -3.50 -7.68
CA GLU A 385 -22.49 -4.42 -8.05
C GLU A 385 -23.56 -3.74 -8.87
N GLN A 386 -23.99 -2.56 -8.43
CA GLN A 386 -25.07 -1.80 -9.07
C GLN A 386 -24.58 -0.90 -10.19
N ALA A 387 -23.28 -0.91 -10.48
CA ALA A 387 -22.62 0.00 -11.41
C ALA A 387 -23.02 1.48 -11.14
N ASP A 388 -23.09 1.85 -9.84
CA ASP A 388 -23.54 3.16 -9.40
C ASP A 388 -22.37 4.11 -9.21
N TYR A 389 -22.10 4.89 -10.26
CA TYR A 389 -21.02 5.86 -10.30
C TYR A 389 -21.14 6.95 -9.23
N GLY A 390 -22.36 7.42 -8.97
CA GLY A 390 -22.60 8.45 -7.94
C GLY A 390 -22.27 7.93 -6.53
N LEU A 391 -22.62 6.68 -6.24
CA LEU A 391 -22.28 6.04 -4.97
C LEU A 391 -20.77 5.79 -4.85
N TRP A 392 -20.12 5.38 -5.93
CA TRP A 392 -18.66 5.20 -5.97
C TRP A 392 -17.90 6.51 -5.69
N GLN A 393 -18.34 7.61 -6.31
CA GLN A 393 -17.76 8.94 -6.06
C GLN A 393 -17.93 9.38 -4.60
N LEU A 394 -19.11 9.17 -4.02
CA LEU A 394 -19.35 9.51 -2.62
C LEU A 394 -18.40 8.75 -1.68
N GLN A 395 -18.31 7.45 -1.87
CA GLN A 395 -17.47 6.59 -1.03
C GLN A 395 -16.00 6.94 -1.12
N GLY A 396 -15.51 7.16 -2.34
CA GLY A 396 -14.12 7.54 -2.56
C GLY A 396 -13.79 8.90 -1.92
N ARG A 397 -14.68 9.89 -2.01
CA ARG A 397 -14.51 11.18 -1.31
C ARG A 397 -14.48 11.02 0.21
N LEU A 398 -15.34 10.17 0.76
CA LEU A 398 -15.33 9.87 2.18
C LEU A 398 -14.02 9.21 2.61
N PHE A 399 -13.54 8.26 1.84
CA PHE A 399 -12.27 7.61 2.09
C PHE A 399 -11.09 8.60 2.08
N GLN A 400 -11.06 9.55 1.12
CA GLN A 400 -10.05 10.61 1.07
C GLN A 400 -10.10 11.58 2.27
N LEU A 401 -11.28 11.78 2.87
CA LEU A 401 -11.43 12.66 4.02
C LEU A 401 -10.97 12.02 5.34
N ILE A 402 -10.92 10.70 5.39
CA ILE A 402 -10.60 9.92 6.60
C ILE A 402 -9.11 9.55 6.63
N ASN A 403 -8.51 9.32 5.47
CA ASN A 403 -7.11 8.96 5.27
C ASN A 403 -6.31 10.13 4.71
#